data_8c7dc8e617d5a07a3c0dd0d77e395b28
#
_entry.id   8c7dc8e617d5a07a3c0dd0d77e395b28
#
_cell.length_a   1.000
_cell.length_b   1.000
_cell.length_c   1.000
_cell.angle_alpha   90.00
_cell.angle_beta   90.00
_cell.angle_gamma   90.00
#
_symmetry.space_group_name_H-M   'P 1'
#
loop_
_entity.id
_entity.type
_entity.pdbx_description
1 polymer ?
#
loop_
_entity_poly.entity_id
_entity_poly.type
_entity_poly.pdbx_seq_one_letter_code
_entity_poly.pdbx_strand_id
1 'polypeptide(L)'
;LMDRKILIVVENLPVPFDTRVWQEATTLAANGYTVSVICPIGKGYDKEYEFLQGVHVYRHKLPKDGNGALGYAREYGTALWHEYRLARKCYKEVGFDCIHGCNPPDDIWMIARLFKKKGVDYIFDHHDICPELYEAKFGKTTGMFYKSQLWLERQTYKHCKFAFVTNESYKKIAIERGGMKAEDVFVLRSGQKLERLKIQEPKSEIKRGKKLMVGYLGGSGQQEGIEYLMKAAKYTKELPGHKEMVWGS
;
A
#
# COMPACT_ATOMS: atom_id res chain seq x y z
N LEU A 1 -14.51 15.13 -22.28
CA LEU A 1 -13.64 14.19 -21.55
C LEU A 1 -14.22 12.80 -21.77
N MET A 2 -13.47 11.87 -22.40
CA MET A 2 -13.89 10.46 -22.49
C MET A 2 -14.13 9.95 -21.08
N ASP A 3 -15.28 9.29 -20.85
CA ASP A 3 -15.63 8.63 -19.59
C ASP A 3 -14.67 7.44 -19.38
N ARG A 4 -13.46 7.71 -18.88
CA ARG A 4 -12.47 6.68 -18.60
C ARG A 4 -12.79 5.96 -17.30
N LYS A 5 -12.71 4.64 -17.35
CA LYS A 5 -13.08 3.76 -16.25
C LYS A 5 -11.84 3.09 -15.69
N ILE A 6 -11.66 3.17 -14.38
CA ILE A 6 -10.48 2.68 -13.69
C ILE A 6 -10.89 1.63 -12.66
N LEU A 7 -10.22 0.49 -12.68
CA LEU A 7 -10.29 -0.51 -11.63
C LEU A 7 -9.03 -0.44 -10.78
N ILE A 8 -9.17 -0.10 -9.51
CA ILE A 8 -8.08 -0.19 -8.51
C ILE A 8 -8.18 -1.54 -7.81
N VAL A 9 -7.06 -2.24 -7.66
CA VAL A 9 -6.98 -3.52 -6.94
C VAL A 9 -5.98 -3.39 -5.83
N VAL A 10 -6.40 -3.69 -4.59
CA VAL A 10 -5.56 -3.70 -3.39
C VAL A 10 -5.91 -4.90 -2.53
N GLU A 11 -4.92 -5.72 -2.16
CA GLU A 11 -5.16 -6.99 -1.46
C GLU A 11 -5.03 -6.88 0.07
N ASN A 12 -4.17 -6.00 0.57
CA ASN A 12 -3.77 -6.02 1.98
C ASN A 12 -4.75 -5.32 2.93
N LEU A 13 -5.45 -4.27 2.49
CA LEU A 13 -6.32 -3.47 3.33
C LEU A 13 -7.63 -3.10 2.63
N PRO A 14 -8.77 -3.09 3.37
CA PRO A 14 -10.04 -2.62 2.83
C PRO A 14 -10.05 -1.11 2.64
N VAL A 15 -10.77 -0.62 1.63
CA VAL A 15 -11.13 0.80 1.53
C VAL A 15 -12.49 1.05 2.20
N PRO A 16 -12.71 2.21 2.82
CA PRO A 16 -11.86 3.43 3.01
C PRO A 16 -10.77 3.36 4.07
N PHE A 17 -10.53 2.20 4.72
CA PHE A 17 -9.49 2.09 5.78
C PHE A 17 -8.09 2.35 5.21
N ASP A 18 -7.77 1.82 4.03
CA ASP A 18 -6.59 2.25 3.28
C ASP A 18 -6.79 3.68 2.79
N THR A 19 -6.20 4.61 3.51
CA THR A 19 -6.39 6.05 3.28
C THR A 19 -5.73 6.53 1.98
N ARG A 20 -4.64 5.91 1.54
CA ARG A 20 -3.96 6.25 0.30
C ARG A 20 -4.82 5.85 -0.90
N VAL A 21 -5.18 4.58 -0.99
CA VAL A 21 -6.02 4.06 -2.08
C VAL A 21 -7.38 4.76 -2.11
N TRP A 22 -7.96 5.01 -0.94
CA TRP A 22 -9.23 5.73 -0.86
C TRP A 22 -9.15 7.17 -1.35
N GLN A 23 -8.06 7.87 -1.02
CA GLN A 23 -7.84 9.23 -1.50
C GLN A 23 -7.65 9.27 -3.02
N GLU A 24 -6.91 8.33 -3.58
CA GLU A 24 -6.74 8.20 -5.03
C GLU A 24 -8.08 7.93 -5.72
N ALA A 25 -8.83 6.92 -5.25
CA ALA A 25 -10.12 6.54 -5.81
C ALA A 25 -11.13 7.71 -5.78
N THR A 26 -11.26 8.38 -4.65
CA THR A 26 -12.21 9.50 -4.51
C THR A 26 -11.76 10.75 -5.28
N THR A 27 -10.46 10.99 -5.42
CA THR A 27 -9.93 12.08 -6.25
C THR A 27 -10.22 11.83 -7.72
N LEU A 28 -10.00 10.62 -8.21
CA LEU A 28 -10.33 10.25 -9.58
C LEU A 28 -11.84 10.38 -9.84
N ALA A 29 -12.68 9.86 -8.94
CA ALA A 29 -14.15 9.98 -9.06
C ALA A 29 -14.61 11.44 -9.08
N ALA A 30 -14.06 12.30 -8.24
CA ALA A 30 -14.35 13.73 -8.21
C ALA A 30 -13.91 14.47 -9.50
N ASN A 31 -12.96 13.90 -10.26
CA ASN A 31 -12.49 14.42 -11.54
C ASN A 31 -13.15 13.76 -12.76
N GLY A 32 -14.29 13.08 -12.57
CA GLY A 32 -15.14 12.57 -13.66
C GLY A 32 -14.72 11.21 -14.20
N TYR A 33 -13.88 10.46 -13.48
CA TYR A 33 -13.61 9.07 -13.81
C TYR A 33 -14.64 8.15 -13.17
N THR A 34 -15.05 7.09 -13.86
CA THR A 34 -15.78 6.00 -13.23
C THR A 34 -14.78 5.08 -12.53
N VAL A 35 -14.84 5.01 -11.19
CA VAL A 35 -13.86 4.28 -10.39
C VAL A 35 -14.49 3.09 -9.70
N SER A 36 -13.83 1.95 -9.82
CA SER A 36 -14.14 0.73 -9.07
C SER A 36 -12.93 0.32 -8.25
N VAL A 37 -13.14 -0.20 -7.04
CA VAL A 37 -12.08 -0.72 -6.17
C VAL A 37 -12.40 -2.16 -5.80
N ILE A 38 -11.42 -3.07 -5.93
CA ILE A 38 -11.46 -4.42 -5.37
C ILE A 38 -10.50 -4.45 -4.18
N CYS A 39 -11.01 -4.90 -3.02
CA CYS A 39 -10.24 -4.96 -1.78
C CYS A 39 -10.77 -6.07 -0.87
N PRO A 40 -10.05 -6.42 0.23
CA PRO A 40 -10.55 -7.39 1.19
C PRO A 40 -11.69 -6.84 2.06
N ILE A 41 -12.45 -7.75 2.68
CA ILE A 41 -13.31 -7.49 3.84
C ILE A 41 -12.45 -7.35 5.08
N GLY A 42 -12.81 -6.43 5.99
CA GLY A 42 -12.14 -6.29 7.28
C GLY A 42 -12.25 -4.88 7.87
N LYS A 43 -11.71 -4.70 9.07
CA LYS A 43 -11.70 -3.39 9.75
C LYS A 43 -13.07 -2.72 9.87
N GLY A 44 -14.15 -3.52 9.96
CA GLY A 44 -15.53 -3.02 10.03
C GLY A 44 -16.20 -2.76 8.67
N TYR A 45 -15.51 -3.08 7.57
CA TYR A 45 -16.03 -2.97 6.21
C TYR A 45 -16.38 -4.35 5.66
N ASP A 46 -17.59 -4.84 6.00
CA ASP A 46 -17.97 -6.24 5.79
C ASP A 46 -18.90 -6.47 4.59
N LYS A 47 -19.43 -5.39 3.98
CA LYS A 47 -20.31 -5.51 2.82
C LYS A 47 -19.50 -5.91 1.59
N GLU A 48 -19.97 -6.91 0.87
CA GLU A 48 -19.32 -7.40 -0.36
C GLU A 48 -19.35 -6.37 -1.50
N TYR A 49 -20.35 -5.49 -1.52
CA TYR A 49 -20.46 -4.39 -2.46
C TYR A 49 -21.08 -3.16 -1.81
N GLU A 50 -20.54 -2.00 -2.13
CA GLU A 50 -21.09 -0.69 -1.79
C GLU A 50 -20.74 0.34 -2.87
N PHE A 51 -21.59 1.36 -3.00
CA PHE A 51 -21.27 2.56 -3.76
C PHE A 51 -21.05 3.72 -2.77
N LEU A 52 -19.82 4.19 -2.65
CA LEU A 52 -19.41 5.20 -1.66
C LEU A 52 -18.68 6.36 -2.34
N GLN A 53 -19.13 7.60 -2.13
CA GLN A 53 -18.48 8.82 -2.62
C GLN A 53 -18.12 8.75 -4.12
N GLY A 54 -19.00 8.16 -4.95
CA GLY A 54 -18.78 8.02 -6.39
C GLY A 54 -17.91 6.82 -6.81
N VAL A 55 -17.53 5.95 -5.86
CA VAL A 55 -16.68 4.78 -6.09
C VAL A 55 -17.47 3.48 -5.89
N HIS A 56 -17.36 2.57 -6.84
CA HIS A 56 -17.87 1.20 -6.73
C HIS A 56 -16.87 0.35 -5.94
N VAL A 57 -17.23 -0.15 -4.76
CA VAL A 57 -16.34 -0.95 -3.91
C VAL A 57 -16.82 -2.38 -3.89
N TYR A 58 -15.97 -3.29 -4.36
CA TYR A 58 -16.18 -4.74 -4.35
C TYR A 58 -15.23 -5.37 -3.35
N ARG A 59 -15.74 -6.18 -2.41
CA ARG A 59 -14.90 -6.81 -1.39
C ARG A 59 -14.99 -8.32 -1.42
N HIS A 60 -13.88 -8.96 -1.06
CA HIS A 60 -13.79 -10.41 -0.89
C HIS A 60 -13.23 -10.78 0.47
N LYS A 61 -13.51 -12.00 0.91
CA LYS A 61 -12.91 -12.54 2.12
C LYS A 61 -11.46 -12.88 1.84
N LEU A 62 -10.56 -12.46 2.74
CA LEU A 62 -9.20 -12.99 2.75
C LEU A 62 -9.22 -14.44 3.25
N PRO A 63 -8.42 -15.34 2.65
CA PRO A 63 -8.19 -16.64 3.25
C PRO A 63 -7.54 -16.46 4.63
N LYS A 64 -7.76 -17.43 5.52
CA LYS A 64 -7.09 -17.43 6.84
C LYS A 64 -5.58 -17.59 6.64
N ASP A 65 -4.82 -16.89 7.48
CA ASP A 65 -3.35 -16.90 7.45
C ASP A 65 -2.78 -18.31 7.30
N GLY A 66 -1.98 -18.47 6.25
CA GLY A 66 -1.29 -19.72 5.97
C GLY A 66 0.03 -19.82 6.74
N ASN A 67 0.29 -20.95 7.38
CA ASN A 67 1.58 -21.24 7.98
C ASN A 67 2.54 -21.88 6.97
N GLY A 68 3.75 -21.32 6.84
CA GLY A 68 4.80 -21.85 5.94
C GLY A 68 4.60 -21.52 4.46
N ALA A 69 5.56 -21.89 3.62
CA ALA A 69 5.59 -21.54 2.20
C ALA A 69 4.37 -22.01 1.40
N LEU A 70 3.87 -23.21 1.67
CA LEU A 70 2.66 -23.75 1.02
C LEU A 70 1.39 -23.02 1.48
N GLY A 71 1.33 -22.62 2.76
CA GLY A 71 0.25 -21.81 3.30
C GLY A 71 0.16 -20.46 2.62
N TYR A 72 1.28 -19.76 2.48
CA TYR A 72 1.36 -18.49 1.76
C TYR A 72 1.00 -18.62 0.28
N ALA A 73 1.51 -19.66 -0.41
CA ALA A 73 1.16 -19.87 -1.82
C ALA A 73 -0.34 -20.12 -2.03
N ARG A 74 -0.99 -20.83 -1.10
CA ARG A 74 -2.45 -21.05 -1.13
C ARG A 74 -3.22 -19.77 -0.83
N GLU A 75 -2.74 -18.96 0.12
CA GLU A 75 -3.33 -17.69 0.50
C GLU A 75 -3.35 -16.71 -0.68
N TYR A 76 -2.17 -16.43 -1.26
CA TYR A 76 -2.05 -15.56 -2.43
C TYR A 76 -2.84 -16.09 -3.64
N GLY A 77 -2.75 -17.39 -3.93
CA GLY A 77 -3.50 -17.98 -5.04
C GLY A 77 -5.02 -17.89 -4.86
N THR A 78 -5.51 -17.99 -3.61
CA THR A 78 -6.94 -17.85 -3.32
C THR A 78 -7.38 -16.38 -3.40
N ALA A 79 -6.59 -15.45 -2.89
CA ALA A 79 -6.86 -14.01 -2.99
C ALA A 79 -6.90 -13.58 -4.47
N LEU A 80 -5.87 -13.90 -5.23
CA LEU A 80 -5.80 -13.62 -6.67
C LEU A 80 -6.99 -14.20 -7.46
N TRP A 81 -7.47 -15.39 -7.09
CA TRP A 81 -8.67 -15.97 -7.68
C TRP A 81 -9.94 -15.17 -7.37
N HIS A 82 -10.13 -14.73 -6.12
CA HIS A 82 -11.25 -13.90 -5.73
C HIS A 82 -11.23 -12.55 -6.45
N GLU A 83 -10.07 -11.92 -6.49
CA GLU A 83 -9.85 -10.65 -7.20
C GLU A 83 -10.14 -10.78 -8.70
N TYR A 84 -9.64 -11.85 -9.33
CA TYR A 84 -9.96 -12.12 -10.72
C TYR A 84 -11.47 -12.30 -10.99
N ARG A 85 -12.17 -13.04 -10.12
CA ARG A 85 -13.62 -13.18 -10.23
C ARG A 85 -14.34 -11.84 -10.09
N LEU A 86 -13.93 -11.02 -9.13
CA LEU A 86 -14.49 -9.68 -8.95
C LEU A 86 -14.13 -8.75 -10.09
N ALA A 87 -12.91 -8.81 -10.62
CA ALA A 87 -12.52 -8.05 -11.81
C ALA A 87 -13.40 -8.42 -13.02
N ARG A 88 -13.67 -9.71 -13.24
CA ARG A 88 -14.61 -10.13 -14.28
C ARG A 88 -16.03 -9.63 -14.05
N LYS A 89 -16.51 -9.65 -12.81
CA LYS A 89 -17.83 -9.11 -12.43
C LYS A 89 -17.86 -7.60 -12.70
N CYS A 90 -16.92 -6.85 -12.17
CA CYS A 90 -16.77 -5.42 -12.37
C CYS A 90 -16.70 -5.05 -13.86
N TYR A 91 -15.93 -5.81 -14.66
CA TYR A 91 -15.82 -5.57 -16.09
C TYR A 91 -17.15 -5.70 -16.83
N LYS A 92 -18.02 -6.63 -16.41
CA LYS A 92 -19.36 -6.83 -16.98
C LYS A 92 -20.36 -5.76 -16.53
N GLU A 93 -20.29 -5.32 -15.27
CA GLU A 93 -21.27 -4.41 -14.65
C GLU A 93 -20.95 -2.95 -14.92
N VAL A 94 -19.69 -2.56 -14.79
CA VAL A 94 -19.21 -1.18 -14.90
C VAL A 94 -18.28 -0.99 -16.10
N GLY A 95 -17.41 -1.95 -16.36
CA GLY A 95 -16.31 -1.84 -17.32
C GLY A 95 -15.11 -1.12 -16.72
N PHE A 96 -13.93 -1.31 -17.35
CA PHE A 96 -12.73 -0.53 -17.08
C PHE A 96 -11.76 -0.57 -18.26
N ASP A 97 -11.02 0.54 -18.44
CA ASP A 97 -10.02 0.74 -19.48
C ASP A 97 -8.59 0.58 -18.92
N CYS A 98 -8.47 0.63 -17.58
CA CYS A 98 -7.21 0.53 -16.87
C CYS A 98 -7.39 -0.25 -15.57
N ILE A 99 -6.40 -1.09 -15.24
CA ILE A 99 -6.22 -1.68 -13.93
C ILE A 99 -5.06 -0.95 -13.25
N HIS A 100 -5.32 -0.39 -12.08
CA HIS A 100 -4.36 0.23 -11.18
C HIS A 100 -4.13 -0.74 -10.02
N GLY A 101 -3.02 -1.46 -10.03
CA GLY A 101 -2.69 -2.47 -9.02
C GLY A 101 -1.78 -1.92 -7.96
N CYS A 102 -2.21 -1.99 -6.70
CA CYS A 102 -1.47 -1.53 -5.53
C CYS A 102 -0.85 -2.72 -4.81
N ASN A 103 0.46 -2.72 -4.64
CA ASN A 103 1.14 -3.77 -3.87
C ASN A 103 1.21 -3.44 -2.37
N PRO A 104 1.54 -4.41 -1.49
CA PRO A 104 1.72 -5.84 -1.74
C PRO A 104 0.39 -6.58 -1.98
N PRO A 105 0.38 -7.73 -2.70
CA PRO A 105 1.50 -8.42 -3.34
C PRO A 105 1.81 -7.93 -4.77
N ASP A 106 2.92 -8.42 -5.34
CA ASP A 106 3.38 -8.07 -6.70
C ASP A 106 2.83 -9.03 -7.77
N ASP A 107 1.60 -9.51 -7.64
CA ASP A 107 1.02 -10.52 -8.56
C ASP A 107 -0.22 -10.04 -9.33
N ILE A 108 -0.76 -8.87 -9.04
CA ILE A 108 -1.95 -8.27 -9.69
C ILE A 108 -1.77 -8.15 -11.21
N TRP A 109 -0.53 -8.05 -11.71
CA TRP A 109 -0.24 -8.08 -13.16
C TRP A 109 -0.80 -9.33 -13.85
N MET A 110 -0.95 -10.44 -13.12
CA MET A 110 -1.54 -11.67 -13.68
C MET A 110 -3.00 -11.46 -14.08
N ILE A 111 -3.76 -10.73 -13.25
CA ILE A 111 -5.13 -10.32 -13.56
C ILE A 111 -5.12 -9.37 -14.76
N ALA A 112 -4.29 -8.33 -14.73
CA ALA A 112 -4.20 -7.34 -15.79
C ALA A 112 -3.88 -7.99 -17.15
N ARG A 113 -2.98 -8.98 -17.18
CA ARG A 113 -2.63 -9.74 -18.38
C ARG A 113 -3.83 -10.42 -19.03
N LEU A 114 -4.82 -10.89 -18.26
CA LEU A 114 -6.02 -11.54 -18.78
C LEU A 114 -6.95 -10.55 -19.50
N PHE A 115 -6.88 -9.27 -19.15
CA PHE A 115 -7.65 -8.20 -19.78
C PHE A 115 -6.88 -7.46 -20.89
N LYS A 116 -5.59 -7.72 -21.06
CA LYS A 116 -4.76 -7.04 -22.08
C LYS A 116 -5.32 -7.16 -23.49
N LYS A 117 -5.86 -8.33 -23.87
CA LYS A 117 -6.49 -8.53 -25.19
C LYS A 117 -7.77 -7.71 -25.39
N LYS A 118 -8.33 -7.14 -24.32
CA LYS A 118 -9.50 -6.26 -24.34
C LYS A 118 -9.13 -4.78 -24.38
N GLY A 119 -7.85 -4.46 -24.56
CA GLY A 119 -7.35 -3.09 -24.59
C GLY A 119 -7.18 -2.42 -23.24
N VAL A 120 -7.21 -3.21 -22.14
CA VAL A 120 -7.05 -2.68 -20.77
C VAL A 120 -5.56 -2.47 -20.49
N ASP A 121 -5.21 -1.25 -20.09
CA ASP A 121 -3.88 -0.89 -19.64
C ASP A 121 -3.66 -1.33 -18.18
N TYR A 122 -2.41 -1.54 -17.79
CA TYR A 122 -2.02 -1.82 -16.41
C TYR A 122 -1.08 -0.73 -15.88
N ILE A 123 -1.40 -0.19 -14.71
CA ILE A 123 -0.60 0.77 -13.95
C ILE A 123 -0.23 0.08 -12.64
N PHE A 124 1.02 0.18 -12.25
CA PHE A 124 1.53 -0.35 -10.98
C PHE A 124 1.72 0.78 -9.97
N ASP A 125 1.05 0.69 -8.83
CA ASP A 125 1.26 1.59 -7.69
C ASP A 125 2.09 0.87 -6.63
N HIS A 126 3.35 1.27 -6.54
CA HIS A 126 4.39 0.61 -5.76
C HIS A 126 4.45 1.22 -4.35
N HIS A 127 3.72 0.64 -3.41
CA HIS A 127 3.66 1.08 -2.02
C HIS A 127 4.81 0.54 -1.19
N ASP A 128 5.14 -0.76 -1.37
CA ASP A 128 6.10 -1.50 -0.57
C ASP A 128 7.07 -2.30 -1.44
N ILE A 129 8.34 -2.35 -1.04
CA ILE A 129 9.36 -3.17 -1.71
C ILE A 129 9.30 -4.59 -1.13
N CYS A 130 8.53 -5.47 -1.76
CA CYS A 130 8.25 -6.81 -1.26
C CYS A 130 9.49 -7.66 -0.98
N PRO A 131 10.56 -7.65 -1.79
CA PRO A 131 11.80 -8.36 -1.47
C PRO A 131 12.45 -7.88 -0.18
N GLU A 132 12.54 -6.57 0.05
CA GLU A 132 13.12 -5.97 1.24
C GLU A 132 12.24 -6.16 2.47
N LEU A 133 10.91 -6.16 2.32
CA LEU A 133 9.99 -6.54 3.40
C LEU A 133 10.20 -7.98 3.85
N TYR A 134 10.43 -8.88 2.89
CA TYR A 134 10.75 -10.27 3.21
C TYR A 134 12.08 -10.37 3.96
N GLU A 135 13.11 -9.66 3.51
CA GLU A 135 14.41 -9.59 4.18
C GLU A 135 14.26 -9.07 5.61
N ALA A 136 13.56 -7.97 5.81
CA ALA A 136 13.33 -7.37 7.12
C ALA A 136 12.58 -8.32 8.07
N LYS A 137 11.62 -9.11 7.55
CA LYS A 137 10.81 -10.02 8.35
C LYS A 137 11.53 -11.33 8.71
N PHE A 138 12.34 -11.86 7.80
CA PHE A 138 12.94 -13.20 7.93
C PHE A 138 14.47 -13.20 8.03
N GLY A 139 15.12 -12.05 7.88
CA GLY A 139 16.58 -11.91 7.91
C GLY A 139 17.31 -12.65 6.78
N LYS A 140 16.64 -12.93 5.66
CA LYS A 140 17.15 -13.75 4.57
C LYS A 140 17.06 -13.04 3.23
N THR A 141 18.21 -12.88 2.58
CA THR A 141 18.33 -12.37 1.19
C THR A 141 18.55 -13.47 0.16
N THR A 142 18.39 -14.74 0.59
CA THR A 142 18.67 -15.92 -0.24
C THR A 142 17.51 -16.91 -0.13
N GLY A 143 17.46 -17.84 -1.07
CA GLY A 143 16.44 -18.88 -1.10
C GLY A 143 15.38 -18.66 -2.19
N MET A 144 14.59 -19.72 -2.40
CA MET A 144 13.61 -19.75 -3.50
C MET A 144 12.52 -18.70 -3.32
N PHE A 145 12.09 -18.47 -2.09
CA PHE A 145 11.02 -17.52 -1.81
C PHE A 145 11.46 -16.05 -2.07
N TYR A 146 12.67 -15.67 -1.61
CA TYR A 146 13.22 -14.33 -1.91
C TYR A 146 13.38 -14.13 -3.43
N LYS A 147 13.87 -15.14 -4.14
CA LYS A 147 13.97 -15.09 -5.60
C LYS A 147 12.60 -14.97 -6.28
N SER A 148 11.57 -15.59 -5.73
CA SER A 148 10.20 -15.45 -6.26
C SER A 148 9.67 -14.04 -6.07
N GLN A 149 9.95 -13.35 -4.95
CA GLN A 149 9.58 -11.95 -4.75
C GLN A 149 10.25 -11.04 -5.79
N LEU A 150 11.56 -11.19 -6.00
CA LEU A 150 12.28 -10.45 -7.05
C LEU A 150 11.74 -10.73 -8.45
N TRP A 151 11.34 -11.97 -8.73
CA TRP A 151 10.74 -12.33 -10.01
C TRP A 151 9.36 -11.71 -10.18
N LEU A 152 8.49 -11.75 -9.17
CA LEU A 152 7.16 -11.13 -9.18
C LEU A 152 7.27 -9.62 -9.39
N GLU A 153 8.11 -8.93 -8.63
CA GLU A 153 8.38 -7.50 -8.79
C GLU A 153 8.81 -7.18 -10.23
N ARG A 154 9.75 -7.96 -10.78
CA ARG A 154 10.21 -7.75 -12.15
C ARG A 154 9.10 -7.98 -13.18
N GLN A 155 8.23 -8.99 -12.95
CA GLN A 155 7.09 -9.22 -13.85
C GLN A 155 6.08 -8.08 -13.77
N THR A 156 5.82 -7.54 -12.59
CA THR A 156 4.93 -6.40 -12.41
C THR A 156 5.40 -5.20 -13.23
N TYR A 157 6.67 -4.79 -13.10
CA TYR A 157 7.23 -3.71 -13.90
C TYR A 157 7.23 -4.00 -15.42
N LYS A 158 7.49 -5.24 -15.80
CA LYS A 158 7.47 -5.65 -17.23
C LYS A 158 6.10 -5.53 -17.86
N HIS A 159 5.03 -5.69 -17.10
CA HIS A 159 3.67 -5.71 -17.61
C HIS A 159 2.93 -4.38 -17.45
N CYS A 160 3.37 -3.49 -16.57
CA CYS A 160 2.77 -2.18 -16.42
C CYS A 160 3.20 -1.22 -17.54
N LYS A 161 2.33 -0.27 -17.83
CA LYS A 161 2.59 0.84 -18.77
C LYS A 161 3.26 1.99 -18.08
N PHE A 162 2.83 2.29 -16.85
CA PHE A 162 3.36 3.30 -15.97
C PHE A 162 3.49 2.73 -14.56
N ALA A 163 4.41 3.26 -13.77
CA ALA A 163 4.50 2.98 -12.35
C ALA A 163 4.41 4.28 -11.55
N PHE A 164 3.58 4.26 -10.51
CA PHE A 164 3.62 5.23 -9.43
C PHE A 164 4.48 4.66 -8.31
N VAL A 165 5.28 5.51 -7.70
CA VAL A 165 6.20 5.13 -6.62
C VAL A 165 6.15 6.18 -5.52
N THR A 166 6.40 5.78 -4.28
CA THR A 166 6.25 6.68 -3.13
C THR A 166 7.36 7.72 -2.98
N ASN A 167 8.55 7.43 -3.52
CA ASN A 167 9.72 8.30 -3.39
C ASN A 167 10.79 8.01 -4.45
N GLU A 168 11.85 8.84 -4.48
CA GLU A 168 12.94 8.72 -5.45
C GLU A 168 13.75 7.42 -5.33
N SER A 169 13.86 6.85 -4.12
CA SER A 169 14.55 5.56 -3.94
C SER A 169 13.77 4.43 -4.62
N TYR A 170 12.44 4.43 -4.53
CA TYR A 170 11.59 3.48 -5.23
C TYR A 170 11.62 3.71 -6.75
N LYS A 171 11.69 4.97 -7.19
CA LYS A 171 11.89 5.28 -8.60
C LYS A 171 13.19 4.68 -9.14
N LYS A 172 14.27 4.78 -8.37
CA LYS A 172 15.55 4.16 -8.73
C LYS A 172 15.44 2.64 -8.85
N ILE A 173 14.73 1.98 -7.93
CA ILE A 173 14.46 0.53 -7.99
C ILE A 173 13.66 0.16 -9.25
N ALA A 174 12.62 0.91 -9.56
CA ALA A 174 11.81 0.67 -10.76
C ALA A 174 12.64 0.76 -12.05
N ILE A 175 13.59 1.69 -12.11
CA ILE A 175 14.47 1.88 -13.27
C ILE A 175 15.57 0.81 -13.30
N GLU A 176 16.35 0.69 -12.23
CA GLU A 176 17.57 -0.13 -12.23
C GLU A 176 17.26 -1.63 -12.10
N ARG A 177 16.33 -2.00 -11.23
CA ARG A 177 15.95 -3.40 -10.98
C ARG A 177 14.75 -3.84 -11.81
N GLY A 178 13.76 -2.96 -11.95
CA GLY A 178 12.56 -3.22 -12.73
C GLY A 178 12.74 -3.07 -14.24
N GLY A 179 13.74 -2.31 -14.68
CA GLY A 179 14.04 -2.06 -16.10
C GLY A 179 13.07 -1.11 -16.78
N MET A 180 12.36 -0.28 -16.02
CA MET A 180 11.47 0.75 -16.55
C MET A 180 12.24 1.96 -17.07
N LYS A 181 11.65 2.66 -18.03
CA LYS A 181 12.16 3.97 -18.44
C LYS A 181 11.81 5.02 -17.40
N ALA A 182 12.72 5.97 -17.17
CA ALA A 182 12.52 7.04 -16.17
C ALA A 182 11.28 7.91 -16.43
N GLU A 183 10.90 8.07 -17.69
CA GLU A 183 9.74 8.82 -18.15
C GLU A 183 8.40 8.14 -17.85
N ASP A 184 8.42 6.81 -17.64
CA ASP A 184 7.24 6.00 -17.33
C ASP A 184 7.06 5.76 -15.81
N VAL A 185 7.94 6.34 -14.97
CA VAL A 185 7.90 6.20 -13.50
C VAL A 185 7.70 7.57 -12.85
N PHE A 186 6.59 7.68 -12.12
CA PHE A 186 6.15 8.93 -11.48
C PHE A 186 6.19 8.81 -9.96
N VAL A 187 6.75 9.82 -9.28
CA VAL A 187 6.73 9.88 -7.81
C VAL A 187 5.40 10.46 -7.35
N LEU A 188 4.60 9.63 -6.67
CA LEU A 188 3.34 10.01 -6.06
C LEU A 188 3.41 9.78 -4.55
N ARG A 189 3.67 10.83 -3.79
CA ARG A 189 3.82 10.77 -2.33
C ARG A 189 2.47 10.67 -1.66
N SER A 190 2.39 9.85 -0.61
CA SER A 190 1.24 9.85 0.28
C SER A 190 1.22 11.12 1.12
N GLY A 191 0.06 11.75 1.21
CA GLY A 191 -0.15 12.95 2.01
C GLY A 191 -1.48 12.87 2.74
N GLN A 192 -1.59 13.51 3.90
CA GLN A 192 -2.84 13.65 4.61
C GLN A 192 -3.63 14.85 4.06
N LYS A 193 -4.95 14.72 3.98
CA LYS A 193 -5.82 15.86 3.69
C LYS A 193 -5.70 16.87 4.83
N LEU A 194 -5.24 18.09 4.52
CA LEU A 194 -5.05 19.17 5.51
C LEU A 194 -6.32 19.46 6.30
N GLU A 195 -7.49 19.30 5.69
CA GLU A 195 -8.80 19.45 6.35
C GLU A 195 -9.01 18.49 7.54
N ARG A 196 -8.31 17.33 7.53
CA ARG A 196 -8.34 16.38 8.65
C ARG A 196 -7.34 16.73 9.76
N LEU A 197 -6.32 17.52 9.44
CA LEU A 197 -5.30 17.96 10.37
C LEU A 197 -5.79 19.27 11.02
N LYS A 198 -6.73 19.17 11.96
CA LYS A 198 -7.07 20.31 12.81
C LYS A 198 -5.86 20.60 13.70
N ILE A 199 -5.11 21.65 13.37
CA ILE A 199 -4.07 22.17 14.26
C ILE A 199 -4.81 22.65 15.50
N GLN A 200 -4.65 21.93 16.60
CA GLN A 200 -5.12 22.38 17.92
C GLN A 200 -3.99 23.19 18.55
N GLU A 201 -4.37 24.23 19.30
CA GLU A 201 -3.42 24.96 20.13
C GLU A 201 -2.65 23.97 21.03
N PRO A 202 -1.31 24.13 21.16
CA PRO A 202 -0.51 23.24 21.96
C PRO A 202 -1.00 23.22 23.42
N LYS A 203 -1.46 22.08 23.91
CA LYS A 203 -1.85 21.94 25.30
C LYS A 203 -0.60 21.94 26.17
N SER A 204 -0.32 23.04 26.86
CA SER A 204 0.83 23.18 27.78
C SER A 204 0.88 22.07 28.83
N GLU A 205 -0.29 21.57 29.25
CA GLU A 205 -0.44 20.45 30.19
C GLU A 205 0.26 19.15 29.73
N ILE A 206 0.40 18.92 28.42
CA ILE A 206 1.06 17.74 27.87
C ILE A 206 2.55 17.74 28.29
N LYS A 207 3.18 18.91 28.31
CA LYS A 207 4.59 19.04 28.74
C LYS A 207 4.81 18.77 30.22
N ARG A 208 3.76 18.86 31.06
CA ARG A 208 3.85 18.65 32.52
C ARG A 208 5.03 19.38 33.17
N GLY A 209 5.28 20.64 32.77
CA GLY A 209 6.40 21.45 33.26
C GLY A 209 7.80 21.05 32.77
N LYS A 210 7.93 20.06 31.89
CA LYS A 210 9.23 19.66 31.31
C LYS A 210 9.64 20.60 30.15
N LYS A 211 10.96 20.87 30.07
CA LYS A 211 11.51 21.76 29.02
C LYS A 211 11.37 21.20 27.62
N LEU A 212 11.61 19.90 27.45
CA LEU A 212 11.59 19.20 26.20
C LEU A 212 10.68 17.97 26.31
N MET A 213 9.93 17.71 25.23
CA MET A 213 9.13 16.51 25.08
C MET A 213 9.41 15.94 23.69
N VAL A 214 9.72 14.66 23.64
CA VAL A 214 9.88 13.90 22.39
C VAL A 214 8.75 12.88 22.34
N GLY A 215 7.94 12.93 21.28
CA GLY A 215 6.86 11.99 21.04
C GLY A 215 7.18 11.12 19.81
N TYR A 216 6.78 9.87 19.88
CA TYR A 216 6.73 8.96 18.74
C TYR A 216 5.29 8.62 18.41
N LEU A 217 4.94 8.71 17.12
CA LEU A 217 3.63 8.31 16.60
C LEU A 217 3.85 7.35 15.43
N GLY A 218 3.50 6.08 15.61
CA GLY A 218 3.70 5.05 14.59
C GLY A 218 3.44 3.65 15.12
N GLY A 219 3.69 2.64 14.29
CA GLY A 219 3.64 1.23 14.70
C GLY A 219 4.78 0.86 15.66
N SER A 220 4.60 -0.16 16.48
CA SER A 220 5.60 -0.64 17.47
C SER A 220 6.22 -1.96 17.02
N GLY A 221 6.62 -2.08 15.75
CA GLY A 221 7.25 -3.28 15.21
C GLY A 221 8.79 -3.22 15.25
N GLN A 222 9.42 -4.37 15.05
CA GLN A 222 10.88 -4.44 14.86
C GLN A 222 11.36 -3.62 13.67
N GLN A 223 10.55 -3.54 12.62
CA GLN A 223 10.85 -2.81 11.39
C GLN A 223 10.98 -1.30 11.60
N GLU A 224 10.24 -0.74 12.56
CA GLU A 224 10.27 0.68 12.89
C GLU A 224 11.46 1.07 13.78
N GLY A 225 12.26 0.10 14.21
CA GLY A 225 13.46 0.36 14.98
C GLY A 225 13.21 0.94 16.38
N ILE A 226 12.08 0.65 17.00
CA ILE A 226 11.68 1.15 18.34
C ILE A 226 12.74 0.85 19.38
N GLU A 227 13.43 -0.28 19.27
CA GLU A 227 14.52 -0.61 20.19
C GLU A 227 15.68 0.40 20.14
N TYR A 228 15.98 0.95 18.95
CA TYR A 228 17.00 1.99 18.79
C TYR A 228 16.52 3.32 19.40
N LEU A 229 15.24 3.65 19.21
CA LEU A 229 14.63 4.81 19.85
C LEU A 229 14.70 4.71 21.37
N MET A 230 14.38 3.54 21.95
CA MET A 230 14.47 3.31 23.39
C MET A 230 15.91 3.37 23.90
N LYS A 231 16.88 2.83 23.16
CA LYS A 231 18.32 2.96 23.50
C LYS A 231 18.76 4.42 23.45
N ALA A 232 18.35 5.16 22.41
CA ALA A 232 18.64 6.59 22.29
C ALA A 232 18.02 7.39 23.46
N ALA A 233 16.78 7.08 23.84
CA ALA A 233 16.10 7.68 24.97
C ALA A 233 16.84 7.44 26.30
N LYS A 234 17.34 6.22 26.52
CA LYS A 234 18.17 5.91 27.69
C LYS A 234 19.46 6.70 27.68
N TYR A 235 20.16 6.72 26.54
CA TYR A 235 21.42 7.43 26.38
C TYR A 235 21.28 8.94 26.63
N THR A 236 20.23 9.57 26.08
CA THR A 236 19.98 11.02 26.27
C THR A 236 19.68 11.39 27.70
N LYS A 237 19.11 10.50 28.53
CA LYS A 237 18.93 10.75 29.98
C LYS A 237 20.24 10.80 30.76
N GLU A 238 21.30 10.19 30.26
CA GLU A 238 22.62 10.14 30.87
C GLU A 238 23.45 11.38 30.50
N LEU A 239 23.05 12.16 29.50
CA LEU A 239 23.73 13.36 29.07
C LEU A 239 23.50 14.52 30.04
N PRO A 240 24.54 15.34 30.35
CA PRO A 240 24.40 16.54 31.19
C PRO A 240 23.33 17.51 30.61
N GLY A 241 22.42 17.96 31.48
CA GLY A 241 21.36 18.89 31.09
C GLY A 241 20.11 18.28 30.45
N HIS A 242 20.06 16.96 30.20
CA HIS A 242 18.95 16.28 29.52
C HIS A 242 18.10 15.41 30.48
N LYS A 243 18.35 15.46 31.79
CA LYS A 243 17.62 14.66 32.80
C LYS A 243 16.10 14.92 32.85
N GLU A 244 15.64 16.03 32.27
CA GLU A 244 14.22 16.44 32.28
C GLU A 244 13.46 16.04 30.98
N MET A 245 14.07 15.23 30.12
CA MET A 245 13.41 14.74 28.92
C MET A 245 12.34 13.69 29.26
N VAL A 246 11.12 13.88 28.78
CA VAL A 246 10.02 12.91 28.88
C VAL A 246 9.85 12.21 27.54
N TRP A 247 9.93 10.90 27.57
CA TRP A 247 9.63 10.04 26.44
C TRP A 247 8.24 9.43 26.66
N GLY A 248 7.33 9.64 25.70
CA GLY A 248 5.98 9.07 25.70
C GLY A 248 5.72 8.29 24.43
N SER A 249 4.98 7.20 24.55
CA SER A 249 4.43 6.41 23.44
C SER A 249 2.96 6.72 23.25
#